data_b8961d1b2630d8cc2d99a96aefe3271c
#
_entry.id   b8961d1b2630d8cc2d99a96aefe3271c
#
_cell.length_a   1.000
_cell.length_b   1.000
_cell.length_c   1.000
_cell.angle_alpha   90.00
_cell.angle_beta   90.00
_cell.angle_gamma   90.00
#
_symmetry.space_group_name_H-M   'P 1'
#
loop_
_entity.id
_entity.type
_entity.pdbx_description
1 polymer ?
#
loop_
_entity_poly.entity_id
_entity_poly.type
_entity_poly.pdbx_seq_one_letter_code
_entity_poly.pdbx_strand_id
1 'polypeptide(L)'
;METKWWQKSVVYQIYPRSFCDSNNDGIGDINGIRSKLGYLEKLGIEVIWLSPVYCSPNDDNGYDISDYYDISPEFGTLDEMKALLKEAKAHNIKIIMDLVVNHTSDEHKWFIEAKTNKNSKYRDYYIWRKGEKNNPPNDLLSCFGGSAWEYDEASQEYYLHFFSKKQPDLNWENKDMRKDIWQMMNFWIDLGVGGFRMDVIDMIGKVPDLKIKENGPKLHEYIQEMHRETLQDKYLLTVGECWGANPQIAQLFSSPDRHELSMVFQFEHIMLDQEGSDKWNLKKLDLIELKKVFTKWQKELNGKGWNSLFWNNHDLPRIVSRWGNDKEYRVQSAKMLAILLHGMQGTPYIYQGEEIGMTNIEFNDLADFADIESVNAYKERMANNIPKKEILKSLRAKARDNARTPMQWNSDVYAGFSKVKPWYRVNRNYVNINVEKALADKNSIFYCYQKLIKMRKENPIMIYGEYDLLLAEDKNIFAYTRKYKDETWLIVCNFYDKEVDFNLEGTGKILISNYKDTITDLTKGHLRPYEAVIYQWQK
;
A
#
# COMPACT_ATOMS: atom_id res chain seq x y z
N MET A 1 -23.48 -16.50 0.56
CA MET A 1 -22.93 -15.49 1.50
C MET A 1 -23.36 -14.11 1.04
N GLU A 2 -23.71 -13.25 1.98
CA GLU A 2 -24.00 -11.85 1.65
C GLU A 2 -22.71 -11.12 1.29
N THR A 3 -22.73 -10.37 0.18
CA THR A 3 -21.55 -9.60 -0.29
C THR A 3 -21.25 -8.51 0.71
N LYS A 4 -20.04 -8.50 1.24
CA LYS A 4 -19.56 -7.37 2.05
C LYS A 4 -19.31 -6.17 1.16
N TRP A 5 -19.64 -4.96 1.62
CA TRP A 5 -19.57 -3.74 0.82
C TRP A 5 -18.17 -3.48 0.24
N TRP A 6 -17.10 -3.78 1.00
CA TRP A 6 -15.71 -3.59 0.55
C TRP A 6 -15.26 -4.54 -0.57
N GLN A 7 -15.96 -5.67 -0.78
CA GLN A 7 -15.66 -6.58 -1.90
C GLN A 7 -15.98 -5.96 -3.26
N LYS A 8 -16.95 -5.03 -3.30
CA LYS A 8 -17.32 -4.27 -4.49
C LYS A 8 -16.52 -2.98 -4.66
N SER A 9 -15.96 -2.47 -3.58
CA SER A 9 -15.29 -1.17 -3.54
C SER A 9 -13.88 -1.24 -4.10
N VAL A 10 -13.37 -0.06 -4.45
CA VAL A 10 -11.96 0.18 -4.77
C VAL A 10 -11.44 1.23 -3.79
N VAL A 11 -10.28 0.98 -3.21
CA VAL A 11 -9.64 1.86 -2.25
C VAL A 11 -8.63 2.74 -2.95
N TYR A 12 -8.63 4.03 -2.65
CA TYR A 12 -7.63 4.99 -3.11
C TYR A 12 -6.77 5.42 -1.93
N GLN A 13 -5.46 5.17 -2.00
CA GLN A 13 -4.54 5.60 -0.96
C GLN A 13 -4.10 7.03 -1.19
N ILE A 14 -4.26 7.87 -0.16
CA ILE A 14 -3.72 9.23 -0.08
C ILE A 14 -2.53 9.25 0.86
N TYR A 15 -1.40 9.77 0.36
CA TYR A 15 -0.26 10.19 1.16
C TYR A 15 -0.41 11.70 1.41
N PRO A 16 -0.91 12.13 2.58
CA PRO A 16 -1.43 13.49 2.79
C PRO A 16 -0.44 14.56 2.43
N ARG A 17 0.79 14.42 2.90
CA ARG A 17 1.90 15.36 2.73
C ARG A 17 2.17 15.78 1.28
N SER A 18 1.83 14.89 0.34
CA SER A 18 2.07 15.05 -1.09
C SER A 18 0.80 15.07 -1.94
N PHE A 19 -0.38 15.22 -1.36
CA PHE A 19 -1.62 15.16 -2.13
C PHE A 19 -2.07 16.53 -2.65
N CYS A 20 -2.36 17.49 -1.77
CA CYS A 20 -2.72 18.86 -2.14
C CYS A 20 -2.51 19.80 -0.96
N ASP A 21 -1.79 20.89 -1.18
CA ASP A 21 -1.55 21.96 -0.20
C ASP A 21 -2.63 23.05 -0.38
N SER A 22 -3.44 23.28 0.65
CA SER A 22 -4.50 24.28 0.63
C SER A 22 -4.14 25.60 1.30
N ASN A 23 -3.17 25.58 2.22
CA ASN A 23 -2.78 26.73 3.05
C ASN A 23 -1.52 27.45 2.54
N ASN A 24 -0.84 26.89 1.52
CA ASN A 24 0.38 27.40 0.90
C ASN A 24 1.60 27.40 1.83
N ASP A 25 1.79 26.34 2.59
CA ASP A 25 3.01 26.10 3.37
C ASP A 25 3.98 25.10 2.70
N GLY A 26 3.57 24.51 1.60
CA GLY A 26 4.35 23.52 0.82
C GLY A 26 4.08 22.07 1.23
N ILE A 27 3.20 21.83 2.17
CA ILE A 27 2.81 20.51 2.68
C ILE A 27 1.33 20.27 2.34
N GLY A 28 0.99 19.08 1.87
CA GLY A 28 -0.41 18.71 1.64
C GLY A 28 -1.15 18.52 2.96
N ASP A 29 -2.44 18.87 2.99
CA ASP A 29 -3.23 18.97 4.20
C ASP A 29 -4.66 18.40 4.04
N ILE A 30 -5.40 18.30 5.15
CA ILE A 30 -6.77 17.77 5.19
C ILE A 30 -7.72 18.60 4.33
N ASN A 31 -7.60 19.93 4.32
CA ASN A 31 -8.45 20.78 3.48
C ASN A 31 -8.12 20.63 1.99
N GLY A 32 -6.85 20.38 1.67
CA GLY A 32 -6.43 19.99 0.32
C GLY A 32 -7.09 18.69 -0.13
N ILE A 33 -7.16 17.69 0.76
CA ILE A 33 -7.89 16.43 0.47
C ILE A 33 -9.38 16.71 0.26
N ARG A 34 -10.02 17.51 1.13
CA ARG A 34 -11.43 17.91 1.00
C ARG A 34 -11.72 18.55 -0.35
N SER A 35 -10.83 19.41 -0.83
CA SER A 35 -10.96 20.08 -2.13
C SER A 35 -10.96 19.13 -3.33
N LYS A 36 -10.51 17.88 -3.16
CA LYS A 36 -10.38 16.86 -4.21
C LYS A 36 -11.38 15.70 -4.10
N LEU A 37 -12.32 15.75 -3.15
CA LEU A 37 -13.33 14.69 -3.00
C LEU A 37 -14.17 14.51 -4.28
N GLY A 38 -14.56 15.59 -4.96
CA GLY A 38 -15.27 15.50 -6.24
C GLY A 38 -14.46 14.85 -7.37
N TYR A 39 -13.13 14.97 -7.37
CA TYR A 39 -12.25 14.25 -8.30
C TYR A 39 -12.26 12.74 -8.03
N LEU A 40 -12.18 12.33 -6.77
CA LEU A 40 -12.20 10.94 -6.36
C LEU A 40 -13.57 10.29 -6.61
N GLU A 41 -14.66 11.01 -6.32
CA GLU A 41 -16.02 10.59 -6.69
C GLU A 41 -16.15 10.37 -8.20
N LYS A 42 -15.64 11.31 -9.01
CA LYS A 42 -15.63 11.18 -10.48
C LYS A 42 -14.84 9.97 -10.96
N LEU A 43 -13.72 9.62 -10.31
CA LEU A 43 -12.99 8.39 -10.59
C LEU A 43 -13.82 7.14 -10.25
N GLY A 44 -14.74 7.25 -9.31
CA GLY A 44 -15.63 6.19 -8.83
C GLY A 44 -15.18 5.56 -7.51
N ILE A 45 -14.27 6.23 -6.79
CA ILE A 45 -13.75 5.79 -5.49
C ILE A 45 -14.84 5.84 -4.42
N GLU A 46 -14.88 4.81 -3.57
CA GLU A 46 -15.79 4.70 -2.42
C GLU A 46 -15.07 4.60 -1.09
N VAL A 47 -13.74 4.39 -1.13
CA VAL A 47 -12.91 4.30 0.07
C VAL A 47 -11.62 5.05 -0.14
N ILE A 48 -11.27 5.92 0.79
CA ILE A 48 -9.94 6.53 0.90
C ILE A 48 -9.20 5.86 2.05
N TRP A 49 -8.01 5.32 1.77
CA TRP A 49 -7.04 5.01 2.81
C TRP A 49 -6.16 6.24 3.01
N LEU A 50 -6.23 6.82 4.19
CA LEU A 50 -5.45 7.97 4.59
C LEU A 50 -4.21 7.49 5.37
N SER A 51 -3.01 7.69 4.81
CA SER A 51 -1.75 7.47 5.54
C SER A 51 -1.71 8.36 6.77
N PRO A 52 -0.88 8.09 7.80
CA PRO A 52 -1.00 8.72 9.11
C PRO A 52 -1.05 10.25 9.08
N VAL A 53 -2.01 10.82 9.81
CA VAL A 53 -2.19 12.26 10.01
C VAL A 53 -2.17 12.66 11.48
N TYR A 54 -1.91 11.70 12.38
CA TYR A 54 -1.79 11.94 13.82
C TYR A 54 -0.58 12.82 14.15
N CYS A 55 -0.55 13.38 15.36
CA CYS A 55 0.64 14.09 15.84
C CYS A 55 1.87 13.19 15.78
N SER A 56 2.92 13.68 15.14
CA SER A 56 4.18 12.96 14.92
C SER A 56 5.35 13.93 14.80
N PRO A 57 6.53 13.62 15.34
CA PRO A 57 7.75 14.37 15.06
C PRO A 57 8.34 14.08 13.65
N ASN A 58 7.73 13.15 12.89
CA ASN A 58 8.09 12.82 11.50
C ASN A 58 9.50 12.20 11.31
N ASP A 59 10.00 11.44 12.26
CA ASP A 59 11.22 10.66 12.05
C ASP A 59 11.04 9.62 10.93
N ASP A 60 9.84 9.03 10.84
CA ASP A 60 9.41 8.13 9.77
C ASP A 60 8.11 8.62 9.10
N ASN A 61 8.04 9.91 8.77
CA ASN A 61 6.97 10.51 7.97
C ASN A 61 5.54 10.20 8.48
N GLY A 62 5.32 10.28 9.79
CA GLY A 62 4.02 10.08 10.42
C GLY A 62 3.81 8.70 11.04
N TYR A 63 4.67 7.71 10.75
CA TYR A 63 4.60 6.39 11.37
C TYR A 63 5.23 6.32 12.76
N ASP A 64 5.76 7.42 13.26
CA ASP A 64 6.23 7.66 14.64
C ASP A 64 5.22 8.54 15.38
N ILE A 65 4.14 7.95 15.91
CA ILE A 65 3.00 8.68 16.47
C ILE A 65 3.30 9.10 17.91
N SER A 66 3.18 10.41 18.18
CA SER A 66 3.34 11.00 19.52
C SER A 66 2.01 11.26 20.25
N ASP A 67 0.90 11.42 19.52
CA ASP A 67 -0.45 11.48 20.07
C ASP A 67 -1.45 10.87 19.08
N TYR A 68 -2.19 9.85 19.52
CA TYR A 68 -3.19 9.16 18.71
C TYR A 68 -4.56 9.88 18.63
N TYR A 69 -4.79 10.88 19.47
CA TYR A 69 -6.12 11.50 19.61
C TYR A 69 -6.24 12.85 18.91
N ASP A 70 -5.15 13.36 18.34
CA ASP A 70 -5.16 14.64 17.65
C ASP A 70 -4.45 14.55 16.29
N ILE A 71 -4.70 15.53 15.46
CA ILE A 71 -4.13 15.69 14.12
C ILE A 71 -2.85 16.51 14.21
N SER A 72 -1.81 16.10 13.47
CA SER A 72 -0.58 16.88 13.34
C SER A 72 -0.89 18.29 12.81
N PRO A 73 -0.39 19.36 13.45
CA PRO A 73 -0.63 20.73 13.00
C PRO A 73 -0.24 21.01 11.55
N GLU A 74 0.69 20.24 10.98
CA GLU A 74 1.07 20.35 9.56
C GLU A 74 -0.05 19.88 8.61
N PHE A 75 -0.95 19.00 9.06
CA PHE A 75 -2.06 18.50 8.26
C PHE A 75 -3.39 19.19 8.57
N GLY A 76 -3.47 19.91 9.67
CA GLY A 76 -4.66 20.63 10.10
C GLY A 76 -5.07 20.34 11.53
N THR A 77 -6.38 20.28 11.78
CA THR A 77 -6.99 20.14 13.10
C THR A 77 -7.96 18.96 13.15
N LEU A 78 -8.29 18.52 14.37
CA LEU A 78 -9.32 17.49 14.57
C LEU A 78 -10.70 17.94 14.02
N ASP A 79 -11.03 19.23 14.07
CA ASP A 79 -12.29 19.74 13.51
C ASP A 79 -12.29 19.71 11.98
N GLU A 80 -11.16 19.94 11.33
CA GLU A 80 -11.01 19.77 9.88
C GLU A 80 -11.10 18.29 9.49
N MET A 81 -10.57 17.37 10.31
CA MET A 81 -10.74 15.93 10.10
C MET A 81 -12.22 15.51 10.23
N LYS A 82 -12.95 16.02 11.23
CA LYS A 82 -14.40 15.79 11.34
C LYS A 82 -15.15 16.33 10.11
N ALA A 83 -14.74 17.49 9.61
CA ALA A 83 -15.32 18.06 8.40
C ALA A 83 -15.02 17.18 7.17
N LEU A 84 -13.79 16.66 7.02
CA LEU A 84 -13.42 15.72 5.97
C LEU A 84 -14.28 14.45 6.02
N LEU A 85 -14.46 13.83 7.19
CA LEU A 85 -15.30 12.64 7.37
C LEU A 85 -16.75 12.90 6.95
N LYS A 86 -17.31 14.06 7.34
CA LYS A 86 -18.67 14.48 7.00
C LYS A 86 -18.83 14.71 5.48
N GLU A 87 -17.90 15.42 4.87
CA GLU A 87 -17.94 15.71 3.43
C GLU A 87 -17.70 14.47 2.57
N ALA A 88 -16.73 13.63 2.94
CA ALA A 88 -16.49 12.34 2.27
C ALA A 88 -17.76 11.47 2.27
N LYS A 89 -18.48 11.42 3.40
CA LYS A 89 -19.77 10.71 3.50
C LYS A 89 -20.82 11.29 2.54
N ALA A 90 -20.86 12.60 2.33
CA ALA A 90 -21.76 13.25 1.36
C ALA A 90 -21.44 12.86 -0.10
N HIS A 91 -20.18 12.55 -0.39
CA HIS A 91 -19.70 11.98 -1.66
C HIS A 91 -19.78 10.44 -1.73
N ASN A 92 -20.43 9.78 -0.76
CA ASN A 92 -20.45 8.31 -0.62
C ASN A 92 -19.07 7.68 -0.49
N ILE A 93 -18.11 8.40 0.04
CA ILE A 93 -16.74 7.94 0.29
C ILE A 93 -16.56 7.68 1.79
N LYS A 94 -16.03 6.51 2.13
CA LYS A 94 -15.59 6.17 3.49
C LYS A 94 -14.10 6.45 3.62
N ILE A 95 -13.67 6.90 4.79
CA ILE A 95 -12.24 7.08 5.09
C ILE A 95 -11.80 5.99 6.04
N ILE A 96 -10.79 5.23 5.68
CA ILE A 96 -10.06 4.35 6.59
C ILE A 96 -8.75 5.02 6.98
N MET A 97 -8.40 4.94 8.27
CA MET A 97 -7.18 5.54 8.80
C MET A 97 -6.09 4.49 8.94
N ASP A 98 -4.85 4.94 8.91
CA ASP A 98 -3.71 4.07 9.23
C ASP A 98 -3.64 3.85 10.74
N LEU A 99 -3.57 2.60 11.18
CA LEU A 99 -3.48 2.20 12.58
C LEU A 99 -2.06 1.69 12.85
N VAL A 100 -1.23 2.52 13.45
CA VAL A 100 0.15 2.21 13.78
C VAL A 100 0.24 1.84 15.25
N VAL A 101 0.21 0.55 15.55
CA VAL A 101 0.12 0.04 16.92
C VAL A 101 1.19 -1.01 17.27
N ASN A 102 2.15 -1.22 16.35
CA ASN A 102 3.35 -1.99 16.66
C ASN A 102 4.32 -1.22 17.56
N HIS A 103 4.38 0.10 17.40
CA HIS A 103 5.30 1.02 18.08
C HIS A 103 4.67 2.41 18.23
N THR A 104 5.29 3.29 19.00
CA THR A 104 4.96 4.72 19.09
C THR A 104 6.19 5.54 18.75
N SER A 105 6.05 6.87 18.66
CA SER A 105 7.21 7.78 18.78
C SER A 105 7.86 7.66 20.16
N ASP A 106 9.16 7.92 20.23
CA ASP A 106 9.88 8.13 21.48
C ASP A 106 9.43 9.43 22.20
N GLU A 107 8.72 10.31 21.48
CA GLU A 107 8.08 11.52 22.03
C GLU A 107 6.63 11.27 22.48
N HIS A 108 6.10 10.05 22.39
CA HIS A 108 4.80 9.71 22.94
C HIS A 108 4.83 9.77 24.48
N LYS A 109 3.79 10.35 25.08
CA LYS A 109 3.70 10.49 26.56
C LYS A 109 3.95 9.19 27.32
N TRP A 110 3.51 8.04 26.78
CA TRP A 110 3.74 6.75 27.41
C TRP A 110 5.23 6.40 27.45
N PHE A 111 5.98 6.64 26.35
CA PHE A 111 7.40 6.33 26.31
C PHE A 111 8.24 7.30 27.14
N ILE A 112 7.94 8.61 27.08
CA ILE A 112 8.62 9.62 27.91
C ILE A 112 8.52 9.24 29.38
N GLU A 113 7.33 8.88 29.86
CA GLU A 113 7.12 8.49 31.25
C GLU A 113 7.75 7.13 31.58
N ALA A 114 7.62 6.14 30.65
CA ALA A 114 8.24 4.82 30.80
C ALA A 114 9.77 4.91 30.92
N LYS A 115 10.41 5.80 30.16
CA LYS A 115 11.85 6.03 30.16
C LYS A 115 12.34 6.73 31.43
N THR A 116 11.58 7.72 31.91
CA THR A 116 12.00 8.56 33.05
C THR A 116 11.65 7.95 34.40
N ASN A 117 10.65 7.07 34.47
CA ASN A 117 10.19 6.46 35.73
C ASN A 117 9.95 4.96 35.58
N LYS A 118 10.86 4.13 36.09
CA LYS A 118 10.75 2.66 36.05
C LYS A 118 9.51 2.11 36.79
N ASN A 119 8.90 2.88 37.68
CA ASN A 119 7.69 2.50 38.40
C ASN A 119 6.42 3.06 37.76
N SER A 120 6.52 3.70 36.60
CA SER A 120 5.36 4.16 35.84
C SER A 120 4.51 3.00 35.39
N LYS A 121 3.17 3.20 35.37
CA LYS A 121 2.24 2.26 34.75
C LYS A 121 2.56 2.00 33.26
N TYR A 122 3.25 2.92 32.58
CA TYR A 122 3.62 2.82 31.18
C TYR A 122 4.95 2.07 30.95
N ARG A 123 5.70 1.73 32.02
CA ARG A 123 6.98 1.03 31.86
C ARG A 123 6.82 -0.23 31.02
N ASP A 124 5.84 -1.07 31.37
CA ASP A 124 5.58 -2.35 30.72
C ASP A 124 4.73 -2.21 29.44
N TYR A 125 4.42 -0.99 28.99
CA TYR A 125 3.84 -0.76 27.68
C TYR A 125 4.87 -0.96 26.57
N TYR A 126 6.16 -0.93 26.92
CA TYR A 126 7.29 -1.16 26.03
C TYR A 126 8.12 -2.35 26.46
N ILE A 127 8.94 -2.85 25.57
CA ILE A 127 9.74 -4.06 25.80
C ILE A 127 11.14 -3.64 26.23
N TRP A 128 11.46 -3.86 27.51
CA TRP A 128 12.75 -3.53 28.11
C TRP A 128 13.52 -4.79 28.48
N ARG A 129 14.85 -4.76 28.33
CA ARG A 129 15.75 -5.84 28.77
C ARG A 129 16.99 -5.27 29.45
N LYS A 130 17.40 -5.91 30.55
CA LYS A 130 18.68 -5.60 31.22
C LYS A 130 19.82 -5.98 30.32
N GLY A 131 20.92 -5.22 30.40
CA GLY A 131 22.13 -5.51 29.65
C GLY A 131 23.23 -4.50 29.96
N GLU A 132 24.46 -4.85 29.60
CA GLU A 132 25.58 -3.93 29.65
C GLU A 132 25.65 -3.10 28.37
N LYS A 133 26.10 -1.86 28.48
CA LYS A 133 26.28 -1.00 27.30
C LYS A 133 27.15 -1.68 26.24
N ASN A 134 26.77 -1.58 24.98
CA ASN A 134 27.38 -2.23 23.82
C ASN A 134 27.24 -3.77 23.78
N ASN A 135 26.42 -4.35 24.66
CA ASN A 135 26.12 -5.79 24.63
C ASN A 135 24.57 -5.97 24.62
N PRO A 136 23.93 -5.84 23.44
CA PRO A 136 22.47 -5.95 23.32
C PRO A 136 21.98 -7.36 23.71
N PRO A 137 20.71 -7.51 24.12
CA PRO A 137 20.14 -8.79 24.58
C PRO A 137 20.24 -9.93 23.58
N ASN A 138 20.23 -9.64 22.29
CA ASN A 138 20.45 -10.58 21.20
C ASN A 138 20.80 -9.84 19.89
N ASP A 139 20.94 -10.60 18.80
CA ASP A 139 21.36 -10.12 17.48
C ASP A 139 20.20 -9.74 16.55
N LEU A 140 19.00 -9.45 17.08
CA LEU A 140 17.89 -8.95 16.28
C LEU A 140 18.26 -7.63 15.60
N LEU A 141 17.88 -7.53 14.32
CA LEU A 141 18.15 -6.35 13.50
C LEU A 141 16.88 -5.52 13.27
N SER A 142 17.06 -4.21 13.24
CA SER A 142 16.05 -3.25 12.81
C SER A 142 15.81 -3.36 11.31
N CYS A 143 14.57 -3.09 10.87
CA CYS A 143 14.21 -2.97 9.45
C CYS A 143 14.95 -1.82 8.75
N PHE A 144 15.36 -0.80 9.50
CA PHE A 144 16.10 0.35 8.96
C PHE A 144 17.63 0.23 9.15
N GLY A 145 18.10 -0.98 9.50
CA GLY A 145 19.52 -1.30 9.69
C GLY A 145 19.99 -1.13 11.13
N GLY A 146 21.06 -1.86 11.47
CA GLY A 146 21.61 -1.88 12.81
C GLY A 146 20.86 -2.79 13.80
N SER A 147 21.21 -2.68 15.11
CA SER A 147 20.55 -3.43 16.17
C SER A 147 19.10 -3.03 16.34
N ALA A 148 18.23 -3.97 16.69
CA ALA A 148 16.85 -3.68 17.13
C ALA A 148 16.76 -3.28 18.61
N TRP A 149 17.89 -3.13 19.29
CA TRP A 149 17.97 -2.77 20.70
C TRP A 149 18.76 -1.49 20.88
N GLU A 150 18.18 -0.47 21.54
CA GLU A 150 18.85 0.77 21.90
C GLU A 150 19.04 0.84 23.41
N TYR A 151 20.26 1.17 23.83
CA TYR A 151 20.59 1.29 25.26
C TYR A 151 20.18 2.65 25.82
N ASP A 152 19.37 2.63 26.88
CA ASP A 152 19.00 3.83 27.62
C ASP A 152 19.94 4.02 28.82
N GLU A 153 20.77 5.04 28.77
CA GLU A 153 21.75 5.38 29.80
C GLU A 153 21.10 5.64 31.18
N ALA A 154 19.90 6.25 31.20
CA ALA A 154 19.23 6.64 32.45
C ALA A 154 18.69 5.41 33.19
N SER A 155 18.12 4.46 32.48
CA SER A 155 17.57 3.24 33.05
C SER A 155 18.59 2.09 33.11
N GLN A 156 19.71 2.17 32.38
CA GLN A 156 20.67 1.09 32.21
C GLN A 156 20.04 -0.20 31.68
N GLU A 157 19.09 -0.05 30.78
CA GLU A 157 18.37 -1.14 30.10
C GLU A 157 18.27 -0.84 28.63
N TYR A 158 18.03 -1.89 27.82
CA TYR A 158 17.72 -1.78 26.40
C TYR A 158 16.21 -1.74 26.20
N TYR A 159 15.73 -0.90 25.27
CA TYR A 159 14.39 -1.02 24.72
C TYR A 159 14.44 -1.57 23.29
N LEU A 160 13.36 -2.28 22.90
CA LEU A 160 13.20 -2.84 21.57
C LEU A 160 12.68 -1.77 20.59
N HIS A 161 13.23 -1.77 19.36
CA HIS A 161 12.71 -1.01 18.22
C HIS A 161 12.98 -1.77 16.92
N PHE A 162 11.95 -2.27 16.27
CA PHE A 162 12.14 -2.94 14.98
C PHE A 162 12.27 -1.97 13.79
N PHE A 163 12.01 -0.69 13.99
CA PHE A 163 12.19 0.38 13.02
C PHE A 163 13.23 1.40 13.51
N SER A 164 12.97 2.69 13.39
CA SER A 164 13.89 3.69 13.94
C SER A 164 14.04 3.52 15.47
N LYS A 165 15.20 3.85 16.00
CA LYS A 165 15.39 3.95 17.46
C LYS A 165 14.44 4.96 18.14
N LYS A 166 13.81 5.84 17.34
CA LYS A 166 12.77 6.75 17.78
C LYS A 166 11.36 6.14 17.68
N GLN A 167 11.26 4.85 17.35
CA GLN A 167 10.00 4.10 17.26
C GLN A 167 10.03 2.89 18.21
N PRO A 168 9.98 3.11 19.56
CA PRO A 168 9.99 2.02 20.55
C PRO A 168 8.78 1.12 20.39
N ASP A 169 9.03 -0.20 20.37
CA ASP A 169 8.02 -1.23 20.16
C ASP A 169 7.13 -1.42 21.39
N LEU A 170 5.82 -1.47 21.16
CA LEU A 170 4.81 -1.74 22.17
C LEU A 170 4.80 -3.21 22.60
N ASN A 171 4.58 -3.42 23.89
CA ASN A 171 4.45 -4.74 24.51
C ASN A 171 2.99 -5.21 24.52
N TRP A 172 2.61 -5.98 23.51
CA TRP A 172 1.25 -6.49 23.36
C TRP A 172 0.84 -7.55 24.41
N GLU A 173 1.77 -8.04 25.22
CA GLU A 173 1.42 -8.87 26.39
C GLU A 173 0.73 -8.05 27.49
N ASN A 174 0.97 -6.74 27.53
CA ASN A 174 0.38 -5.83 28.53
C ASN A 174 -1.09 -5.56 28.19
N LYS A 175 -1.99 -6.00 29.08
CA LYS A 175 -3.44 -5.84 28.90
C LYS A 175 -3.93 -4.40 28.98
N ASP A 176 -3.29 -3.58 29.81
CA ASP A 176 -3.71 -2.18 29.99
C ASP A 176 -3.28 -1.34 28.78
N MET A 177 -2.11 -1.64 28.19
CA MET A 177 -1.70 -1.06 26.92
C MET A 177 -2.74 -1.39 25.81
N ARG A 178 -3.16 -2.65 25.68
CA ARG A 178 -4.18 -3.03 24.70
C ARG A 178 -5.50 -2.31 24.91
N LYS A 179 -5.96 -2.14 26.16
CA LYS A 179 -7.18 -1.37 26.46
C LYS A 179 -7.07 0.09 26.01
N ASP A 180 -5.91 0.71 26.22
CA ASP A 180 -5.69 2.10 25.79
C ASP A 180 -5.73 2.19 24.23
N ILE A 181 -5.22 1.15 23.51
CA ILE A 181 -5.37 1.04 22.05
C ILE A 181 -6.85 0.87 21.65
N TRP A 182 -7.63 0.02 22.37
CA TRP A 182 -9.07 -0.14 22.09
C TRP A 182 -9.86 1.16 22.31
N GLN A 183 -9.51 1.94 23.31
CA GLN A 183 -10.12 3.26 23.54
C GLN A 183 -9.83 4.21 22.40
N MET A 184 -8.59 4.24 21.93
CA MET A 184 -8.17 5.07 20.79
C MET A 184 -8.90 4.64 19.50
N MET A 185 -8.97 3.34 19.20
CA MET A 185 -9.70 2.85 18.02
C MET A 185 -11.18 3.23 18.09
N ASN A 186 -11.84 3.04 19.24
CA ASN A 186 -13.24 3.41 19.42
C ASN A 186 -13.46 4.92 19.29
N PHE A 187 -12.55 5.76 19.78
CA PHE A 187 -12.63 7.20 19.55
C PHE A 187 -12.73 7.56 18.06
N TRP A 188 -11.89 6.99 17.21
CA TRP A 188 -11.94 7.25 15.77
C TRP A 188 -13.16 6.63 15.09
N ILE A 189 -13.58 5.46 15.53
CA ILE A 189 -14.81 4.82 15.04
C ILE A 189 -16.03 5.69 15.36
N ASP A 190 -16.12 6.23 16.57
CA ASP A 190 -17.22 7.10 17.00
C ASP A 190 -17.23 8.45 16.23
N LEU A 191 -16.07 8.92 15.76
CA LEU A 191 -15.97 10.04 14.85
C LEU A 191 -16.44 9.73 13.42
N GLY A 192 -16.59 8.45 13.07
CA GLY A 192 -17.17 8.03 11.81
C GLY A 192 -16.17 7.51 10.77
N VAL A 193 -14.98 7.07 11.16
CA VAL A 193 -14.06 6.38 10.22
C VAL A 193 -14.68 5.08 9.72
N GLY A 194 -14.41 4.73 8.47
CA GLY A 194 -14.92 3.53 7.80
C GLY A 194 -14.11 2.26 8.07
N GLY A 195 -13.04 2.36 8.87
CA GLY A 195 -12.17 1.25 9.19
C GLY A 195 -10.70 1.63 9.33
N PHE A 196 -9.81 0.65 9.24
CA PHE A 196 -8.39 0.82 9.44
C PHE A 196 -7.53 0.01 8.46
N ARG A 197 -6.45 0.61 7.99
CA ARG A 197 -5.28 -0.11 7.51
C ARG A 197 -4.33 -0.27 8.68
N MET A 198 -3.89 -1.47 8.96
CA MET A 198 -3.12 -1.78 10.16
C MET A 198 -1.66 -2.02 9.78
N ASP A 199 -0.82 -1.10 10.23
CA ASP A 199 0.61 -1.08 9.97
C ASP A 199 1.30 -2.26 10.64
N VAL A 200 2.09 -3.00 9.86
CA VAL A 200 2.87 -4.19 10.28
C VAL A 200 2.20 -5.04 11.36
N ILE A 201 0.91 -5.31 11.17
CA ILE A 201 0.06 -5.94 12.19
C ILE A 201 0.51 -7.37 12.54
N ASP A 202 1.23 -8.05 11.66
CA ASP A 202 1.82 -9.37 11.90
C ASP A 202 2.94 -9.34 12.96
N MET A 203 3.47 -8.14 13.29
CA MET A 203 4.54 -7.97 14.28
C MET A 203 4.03 -7.74 15.73
N ILE A 204 2.73 -7.51 15.96
CA ILE A 204 2.23 -7.29 17.33
C ILE A 204 2.35 -8.52 18.23
N GLY A 205 2.40 -9.72 17.63
CA GLY A 205 2.62 -10.98 18.35
C GLY A 205 4.08 -11.34 18.62
N LYS A 206 5.02 -10.41 18.43
CA LYS A 206 6.47 -10.63 18.58
C LYS A 206 6.87 -11.27 19.91
N VAL A 207 7.90 -12.11 19.87
CA VAL A 207 8.54 -12.69 21.06
C VAL A 207 10.07 -12.51 20.91
N PRO A 208 10.61 -11.34 21.30
CA PRO A 208 12.00 -10.98 21.00
C PRO A 208 13.03 -11.91 21.63
N ASP A 209 12.76 -12.48 22.80
CA ASP A 209 13.66 -13.41 23.48
C ASP A 209 13.83 -14.74 22.71
N LEU A 210 12.83 -15.11 21.91
CA LEU A 210 12.87 -16.25 20.98
C LEU A 210 13.24 -15.83 19.55
N LYS A 211 13.59 -14.57 19.33
CA LYS A 211 13.87 -13.97 18.02
C LYS A 211 12.70 -14.08 17.03
N ILE A 212 11.46 -14.17 17.53
CA ILE A 212 10.25 -14.14 16.72
C ILE A 212 9.84 -12.70 16.54
N LYS A 213 9.94 -12.21 15.31
CA LYS A 213 9.63 -10.83 14.93
C LYS A 213 8.17 -10.68 14.47
N GLU A 214 7.70 -11.60 13.66
CA GLU A 214 6.38 -11.58 13.04
C GLU A 214 5.67 -12.93 13.20
N ASN A 215 4.36 -12.95 13.04
CA ASN A 215 3.52 -14.16 13.13
C ASN A 215 3.73 -14.96 14.44
N GLY A 216 3.96 -14.26 15.55
CA GLY A 216 4.18 -14.90 16.85
C GLY A 216 2.94 -15.58 17.42
N PRO A 217 3.09 -16.45 18.42
CA PRO A 217 2.07 -17.42 18.84
C PRO A 217 0.78 -16.79 19.38
N LYS A 218 0.82 -15.56 19.89
CA LYS A 218 -0.36 -14.86 20.42
C LYS A 218 -0.97 -13.84 19.45
N LEU A 219 -0.42 -13.71 18.23
CA LEU A 219 -0.86 -12.72 17.26
C LEU A 219 -2.37 -12.74 17.02
N HIS A 220 -2.89 -13.90 16.66
CA HIS A 220 -4.31 -14.05 16.33
C HIS A 220 -5.22 -13.88 17.55
N GLU A 221 -4.76 -14.24 18.76
CA GLU A 221 -5.48 -13.96 20.00
C GLU A 221 -5.66 -12.45 20.20
N TYR A 222 -4.60 -11.66 19.98
CA TYR A 222 -4.67 -10.19 20.09
C TYR A 222 -5.57 -9.56 19.04
N ILE A 223 -5.56 -10.05 17.80
CA ILE A 223 -6.42 -9.52 16.74
C ILE A 223 -7.89 -9.89 16.98
N GLN A 224 -8.17 -11.09 17.48
CA GLN A 224 -9.53 -11.48 17.87
C GLN A 224 -10.03 -10.67 19.06
N GLU A 225 -9.16 -10.36 20.04
CA GLU A 225 -9.49 -9.45 21.13
C GLU A 225 -9.79 -8.04 20.58
N MET A 226 -8.95 -7.52 19.69
CA MET A 226 -9.18 -6.25 18.99
C MET A 226 -10.54 -6.23 18.29
N HIS A 227 -10.86 -7.27 17.53
CA HIS A 227 -12.13 -7.35 16.82
C HIS A 227 -13.31 -7.30 17.81
N ARG A 228 -13.27 -8.10 18.86
CA ARG A 228 -14.34 -8.15 19.87
C ARG A 228 -14.54 -6.80 20.56
N GLU A 229 -13.46 -6.11 20.92
CA GLU A 229 -13.50 -4.87 21.70
C GLU A 229 -13.79 -3.62 20.84
N THR A 230 -13.57 -3.70 19.51
CA THR A 230 -13.64 -2.48 18.67
C THR A 230 -14.45 -2.64 17.38
N LEU A 231 -14.37 -3.77 16.69
CA LEU A 231 -14.86 -3.91 15.31
C LEU A 231 -16.18 -4.69 15.20
N GLN A 232 -16.51 -5.47 16.22
CA GLN A 232 -17.67 -6.37 16.19
C GLN A 232 -18.96 -5.59 15.88
N ASP A 233 -19.75 -6.12 14.94
CA ASP A 233 -21.06 -5.59 14.50
C ASP A 233 -21.04 -4.19 13.86
N LYS A 234 -19.85 -3.64 13.55
CA LYS A 234 -19.72 -2.27 13.00
C LYS A 234 -19.54 -2.20 11.48
N TYR A 235 -19.42 -3.33 10.77
CA TYR A 235 -19.26 -3.40 9.31
C TYR A 235 -18.13 -2.49 8.75
N LEU A 236 -17.00 -2.44 9.44
CA LEU A 236 -15.83 -1.67 9.07
C LEU A 236 -14.90 -2.45 8.15
N LEU A 237 -14.18 -1.75 7.27
CA LEU A 237 -13.11 -2.34 6.46
C LEU A 237 -11.81 -2.38 7.28
N THR A 238 -11.18 -3.54 7.34
CA THR A 238 -9.85 -3.68 7.92
C THR A 238 -8.90 -4.38 6.97
N VAL A 239 -7.70 -3.85 6.81
CA VAL A 239 -6.64 -4.47 6.02
C VAL A 239 -5.33 -4.43 6.79
N GLY A 240 -4.73 -5.60 6.99
CA GLY A 240 -3.44 -5.75 7.68
C GLY A 240 -2.27 -5.70 6.71
N GLU A 241 -1.22 -4.97 7.05
CA GLU A 241 0.06 -5.10 6.38
C GLU A 241 0.81 -6.29 6.98
N CYS A 242 1.09 -7.31 6.14
CA CYS A 242 1.69 -8.57 6.57
C CYS A 242 2.79 -9.00 5.59
N TRP A 243 4.04 -8.67 5.89
CA TRP A 243 5.19 -9.01 5.03
C TRP A 243 5.48 -10.50 4.99
N GLY A 244 5.25 -11.20 6.11
CA GLY A 244 5.42 -12.64 6.24
C GLY A 244 4.21 -13.47 5.79
N ALA A 245 3.18 -12.86 5.15
CA ALA A 245 1.98 -13.59 4.77
C ALA A 245 2.20 -14.51 3.58
N ASN A 246 1.68 -15.73 3.71
CA ASN A 246 1.36 -16.64 2.63
C ASN A 246 -0.16 -16.89 2.64
N PRO A 247 -0.76 -17.59 1.65
CA PRO A 247 -2.19 -17.81 1.63
C PRO A 247 -2.75 -18.50 2.88
N GLN A 248 -2.02 -19.41 3.51
CA GLN A 248 -2.44 -20.11 4.74
C GLN A 248 -2.50 -19.13 5.91
N ILE A 249 -1.47 -18.29 6.08
CA ILE A 249 -1.45 -17.23 7.09
C ILE A 249 -2.56 -16.20 6.80
N ALA A 250 -2.74 -15.78 5.55
CA ALA A 250 -3.79 -14.85 5.17
C ALA A 250 -5.21 -15.36 5.47
N GLN A 251 -5.44 -16.69 5.38
CA GLN A 251 -6.70 -17.30 5.80
C GLN A 251 -6.94 -17.13 7.31
N LEU A 252 -5.90 -17.22 8.14
CA LEU A 252 -6.05 -16.99 9.59
C LEU A 252 -6.54 -15.57 9.88
N PHE A 253 -6.10 -14.57 9.11
CA PHE A 253 -6.55 -13.19 9.28
C PHE A 253 -7.92 -12.91 8.67
N SER A 254 -8.25 -13.51 7.50
CA SER A 254 -9.36 -13.03 6.67
C SER A 254 -10.51 -14.03 6.45
N SER A 255 -10.44 -15.26 6.99
CA SER A 255 -11.58 -16.17 6.95
C SER A 255 -12.73 -15.63 7.78
N PRO A 256 -13.98 -15.65 7.25
CA PRO A 256 -15.13 -15.01 7.92
C PRO A 256 -15.45 -15.51 9.33
N ASP A 257 -15.14 -16.76 9.62
CA ASP A 257 -15.36 -17.42 10.91
C ASP A 257 -14.27 -17.11 11.95
N ARG A 258 -13.19 -16.47 11.53
CA ARG A 258 -12.08 -16.11 12.42
C ARG A 258 -12.34 -14.85 13.25
N HIS A 259 -13.22 -13.96 12.77
CA HIS A 259 -13.50 -12.67 13.42
C HIS A 259 -12.22 -11.86 13.65
N GLU A 260 -11.41 -11.68 12.61
CA GLU A 260 -10.17 -10.91 12.64
C GLU A 260 -10.25 -9.73 11.67
N LEU A 261 -9.64 -9.81 10.50
CA LEU A 261 -9.57 -8.72 9.52
C LEU A 261 -10.40 -9.03 8.28
N SER A 262 -10.67 -8.00 7.45
CA SER A 262 -11.33 -8.19 6.16
C SER A 262 -10.39 -8.81 5.12
N MET A 263 -9.10 -8.44 5.14
CA MET A 263 -8.04 -8.90 4.24
C MET A 263 -6.67 -8.52 4.76
N VAL A 264 -5.61 -8.96 4.07
CA VAL A 264 -4.24 -8.54 4.32
C VAL A 264 -3.53 -8.15 3.02
N PHE A 265 -2.60 -7.20 3.10
CA PHE A 265 -1.60 -6.99 2.06
C PHE A 265 -0.54 -8.07 2.15
N GLN A 266 -0.22 -8.68 1.03
CA GLN A 266 0.87 -9.62 0.85
C GLN A 266 1.92 -9.02 -0.10
N PHE A 267 3.17 -9.37 0.07
CA PHE A 267 4.27 -8.75 -0.66
C PHE A 267 5.07 -9.72 -1.54
N GLU A 268 4.65 -10.97 -1.68
CA GLU A 268 5.39 -11.96 -2.48
C GLU A 268 5.62 -11.49 -3.92
N HIS A 269 4.60 -10.89 -4.56
CA HIS A 269 4.76 -10.38 -5.92
C HIS A 269 5.73 -9.19 -5.98
N ILE A 270 5.79 -8.37 -4.94
CA ILE A 270 6.67 -7.20 -4.85
C ILE A 270 8.15 -7.59 -4.74
N MET A 271 8.44 -8.77 -4.19
CA MET A 271 9.82 -9.25 -4.00
C MET A 271 10.41 -9.95 -5.24
N LEU A 272 9.65 -10.12 -6.33
CA LEU A 272 10.08 -10.89 -7.50
C LEU A 272 11.18 -10.22 -8.35
N ASP A 273 11.39 -8.92 -8.20
CA ASP A 273 12.41 -8.15 -8.93
C ASP A 273 13.60 -7.75 -8.04
N GLN A 274 13.89 -8.60 -7.03
CA GLN A 274 15.07 -8.50 -6.18
C GLN A 274 15.75 -9.87 -6.01
N GLU A 275 17.05 -9.88 -5.75
CA GLU A 275 17.79 -11.09 -5.40
C GLU A 275 17.85 -11.25 -3.88
N GLY A 276 17.40 -12.41 -3.40
CA GLY A 276 17.33 -12.69 -1.97
C GLY A 276 16.35 -11.78 -1.22
N SER A 277 16.68 -11.45 0.02
CA SER A 277 15.86 -10.61 0.90
C SER A 277 16.19 -9.11 0.80
N ASP A 278 17.26 -8.74 0.09
CA ASP A 278 17.67 -7.33 -0.04
C ASP A 278 17.05 -6.68 -1.28
N LYS A 279 16.10 -5.77 -1.07
CA LYS A 279 15.39 -5.06 -2.15
C LYS A 279 16.31 -4.21 -3.05
N TRP A 280 17.51 -3.88 -2.57
CA TRP A 280 18.50 -3.09 -3.31
C TRP A 280 19.33 -3.92 -4.31
N ASN A 281 19.24 -5.24 -4.24
CA ASN A 281 19.83 -6.16 -5.21
C ASN A 281 18.82 -6.40 -6.34
N LEU A 282 18.95 -5.59 -7.41
CA LEU A 282 17.96 -5.59 -8.50
C LEU A 282 18.02 -6.87 -9.33
N LYS A 283 16.86 -7.44 -9.60
CA LYS A 283 16.63 -8.54 -10.53
C LYS A 283 15.57 -8.14 -11.56
N LYS A 284 15.68 -8.66 -12.77
CA LYS A 284 14.60 -8.48 -13.76
C LYS A 284 13.39 -9.34 -13.36
N LEU A 285 12.19 -8.76 -13.46
CA LEU A 285 10.94 -9.49 -13.25
C LEU A 285 10.85 -10.68 -14.22
N ASP A 286 10.51 -11.85 -13.69
CA ASP A 286 10.12 -13.02 -14.45
C ASP A 286 8.57 -13.11 -14.44
N LEU A 287 7.96 -13.02 -15.62
CA LEU A 287 6.51 -13.05 -15.76
C LEU A 287 5.91 -14.40 -15.36
N ILE A 288 6.64 -15.50 -15.52
CA ILE A 288 6.17 -16.84 -15.11
C ILE A 288 6.07 -16.89 -13.58
N GLU A 289 7.07 -16.35 -12.86
CA GLU A 289 7.03 -16.28 -11.41
C GLU A 289 5.89 -15.37 -10.92
N LEU A 290 5.66 -14.23 -11.59
CA LEU A 290 4.53 -13.36 -11.27
C LEU A 290 3.18 -14.09 -11.42
N LYS A 291 2.99 -14.85 -12.51
CA LYS A 291 1.81 -15.68 -12.73
C LYS A 291 1.62 -16.71 -11.62
N LYS A 292 2.69 -17.40 -11.22
CA LYS A 292 2.65 -18.41 -10.15
C LYS A 292 2.19 -17.79 -8.83
N VAL A 293 2.73 -16.63 -8.45
CA VAL A 293 2.35 -15.93 -7.23
C VAL A 293 0.87 -15.56 -7.26
N PHE A 294 0.42 -14.85 -8.29
CA PHE A 294 -0.99 -14.46 -8.37
C PHE A 294 -1.93 -15.67 -8.44
N THR A 295 -1.58 -16.70 -9.21
CA THR A 295 -2.40 -17.93 -9.30
C THR A 295 -2.54 -18.61 -7.94
N LYS A 296 -1.44 -18.73 -7.19
CA LYS A 296 -1.45 -19.27 -5.82
C LYS A 296 -2.44 -18.49 -4.95
N TRP A 297 -2.29 -17.17 -4.89
CA TRP A 297 -3.15 -16.32 -4.05
C TRP A 297 -4.62 -16.32 -4.49
N GLN A 298 -4.89 -16.28 -5.80
CA GLN A 298 -6.25 -16.34 -6.32
C GLN A 298 -6.95 -17.68 -6.01
N LYS A 299 -6.23 -18.81 -6.17
CA LYS A 299 -6.82 -20.14 -5.96
C LYS A 299 -6.94 -20.50 -4.48
N GLU A 300 -5.93 -20.22 -3.67
CA GLU A 300 -5.92 -20.66 -2.28
C GLU A 300 -6.81 -19.82 -1.35
N LEU A 301 -7.04 -18.53 -1.67
CA LEU A 301 -7.98 -17.70 -0.89
C LEU A 301 -9.43 -17.79 -1.38
N ASN A 302 -9.69 -18.35 -2.57
CA ASN A 302 -11.04 -18.44 -3.09
C ASN A 302 -11.98 -19.20 -2.13
N GLY A 303 -13.02 -18.52 -1.65
CA GLY A 303 -13.99 -19.06 -0.69
C GLY A 303 -13.49 -19.24 0.75
N LYS A 304 -12.23 -18.92 1.04
CA LYS A 304 -11.60 -19.08 2.37
C LYS A 304 -11.14 -17.77 3.00
N GLY A 305 -10.90 -16.76 2.20
CA GLY A 305 -10.47 -15.45 2.62
C GLY A 305 -10.68 -14.43 1.51
N TRP A 306 -10.03 -13.26 1.60
CA TRP A 306 -10.19 -12.21 0.62
C TRP A 306 -8.87 -11.53 0.28
N ASN A 307 -8.56 -11.38 -1.03
CA ASN A 307 -7.34 -10.71 -1.50
C ASN A 307 -7.46 -9.19 -1.42
N SER A 308 -6.38 -8.51 -1.06
CA SER A 308 -6.08 -7.14 -1.46
C SER A 308 -5.27 -7.16 -2.76
N LEU A 309 -5.56 -6.26 -3.68
CA LEU A 309 -4.90 -6.17 -4.98
C LEU A 309 -4.22 -4.81 -5.12
N PHE A 310 -2.90 -4.78 -5.26
CA PHE A 310 -2.15 -3.52 -5.41
C PHE A 310 -0.87 -3.73 -6.23
N TRP A 311 -0.42 -2.68 -6.88
CA TRP A 311 0.86 -2.63 -7.55
C TRP A 311 1.90 -1.82 -6.77
N ASN A 312 1.47 -0.73 -6.15
CA ASN A 312 2.32 0.18 -5.38
C ASN A 312 1.56 0.82 -4.23
N ASN A 313 2.30 1.44 -3.35
CA ASN A 313 1.85 2.24 -2.21
C ASN A 313 2.88 3.33 -1.93
N HIS A 314 2.80 3.98 -0.77
CA HIS A 314 3.74 5.04 -0.35
C HIS A 314 5.17 4.55 -0.06
N ASP A 315 5.40 3.22 -0.02
CA ASP A 315 6.70 2.58 0.24
C ASP A 315 7.31 1.89 -0.98
N LEU A 316 6.63 1.97 -2.13
CA LEU A 316 7.03 1.30 -3.36
C LEU A 316 7.20 2.30 -4.51
N PRO A 317 8.15 2.07 -5.43
CA PRO A 317 8.30 2.93 -6.60
C PRO A 317 7.07 2.87 -7.51
N ARG A 318 6.90 3.87 -8.37
CA ARG A 318 5.79 3.96 -9.32
C ARG A 318 5.77 2.75 -10.25
N ILE A 319 4.65 2.04 -10.32
CA ILE A 319 4.55 0.77 -11.04
C ILE A 319 4.84 0.89 -12.54
N VAL A 320 4.42 1.99 -13.17
CA VAL A 320 4.66 2.20 -14.59
C VAL A 320 6.16 2.31 -14.92
N SER A 321 6.97 2.84 -14.01
CA SER A 321 8.43 2.88 -14.14
C SER A 321 9.11 1.59 -13.71
N ARG A 322 8.48 0.82 -12.82
CA ARG A 322 9.04 -0.42 -12.29
C ARG A 322 8.86 -1.60 -13.25
N TRP A 323 7.65 -1.83 -13.72
CA TRP A 323 7.27 -3.01 -14.52
C TRP A 323 6.57 -2.65 -15.84
N GLY A 324 6.20 -1.39 -16.03
CA GLY A 324 5.68 -0.89 -17.30
C GLY A 324 6.76 -0.27 -18.18
N ASN A 325 6.35 0.71 -18.96
CA ASN A 325 7.23 1.57 -19.76
C ASN A 325 6.84 3.03 -19.48
N ASP A 326 7.71 3.78 -18.84
CA ASP A 326 7.43 5.18 -18.44
C ASP A 326 7.77 6.21 -19.52
N LYS A 327 8.03 5.75 -20.75
CA LYS A 327 8.36 6.56 -21.92
C LYS A 327 7.31 6.40 -23.02
N GLU A 328 7.69 5.82 -24.13
CA GLU A 328 6.87 5.70 -25.34
C GLU A 328 5.52 4.99 -25.07
N TYR A 329 5.52 3.89 -24.31
CA TYR A 329 4.33 3.09 -24.03
C TYR A 329 3.74 3.35 -22.63
N ARG A 330 3.99 4.53 -22.04
CA ARG A 330 3.51 4.83 -20.68
C ARG A 330 2.00 4.62 -20.51
N VAL A 331 1.21 5.13 -21.43
CA VAL A 331 -0.25 5.04 -21.36
C VAL A 331 -0.71 3.59 -21.54
N GLN A 332 -0.13 2.89 -22.52
CA GLN A 332 -0.49 1.51 -22.82
C GLN A 332 -0.12 0.58 -21.67
N SER A 333 1.11 0.69 -21.15
CA SER A 333 1.58 -0.16 -20.05
C SER A 333 0.86 0.12 -18.73
N ALA A 334 0.57 1.38 -18.41
CA ALA A 334 -0.22 1.72 -17.22
C ALA A 334 -1.65 1.14 -17.29
N LYS A 335 -2.30 1.22 -18.46
CA LYS A 335 -3.61 0.60 -18.66
C LYS A 335 -3.56 -0.93 -18.64
N MET A 336 -2.51 -1.53 -19.20
CA MET A 336 -2.30 -2.97 -19.14
C MET A 336 -2.19 -3.46 -17.70
N LEU A 337 -1.37 -2.79 -16.88
CA LEU A 337 -1.22 -3.09 -15.45
C LEU A 337 -2.56 -2.95 -14.70
N ALA A 338 -3.34 -1.90 -15.00
CA ALA A 338 -4.66 -1.70 -14.42
C ALA A 338 -5.64 -2.83 -14.79
N ILE A 339 -5.73 -3.20 -16.08
CA ILE A 339 -6.63 -4.25 -16.58
C ILE A 339 -6.26 -5.60 -15.97
N LEU A 340 -4.96 -5.92 -15.95
CA LEU A 340 -4.44 -7.16 -15.39
C LEU A 340 -4.84 -7.33 -13.90
N LEU A 341 -4.63 -6.31 -13.09
CA LEU A 341 -4.87 -6.40 -11.65
C LEU A 341 -6.36 -6.34 -11.29
N HIS A 342 -7.09 -5.37 -11.87
CA HIS A 342 -8.50 -5.16 -11.55
C HIS A 342 -9.41 -6.30 -12.03
N GLY A 343 -8.99 -7.09 -13.01
CA GLY A 343 -9.69 -8.31 -13.45
C GLY A 343 -9.66 -9.44 -12.41
N MET A 344 -8.76 -9.42 -11.44
CA MET A 344 -8.60 -10.46 -10.41
C MET A 344 -9.64 -10.35 -9.29
N GLN A 345 -9.80 -11.45 -8.51
CA GLN A 345 -10.64 -11.46 -7.32
C GLN A 345 -9.90 -10.84 -6.14
N GLY A 346 -10.49 -9.84 -5.52
CA GLY A 346 -9.94 -9.11 -4.39
C GLY A 346 -10.38 -7.65 -4.40
N THR A 347 -10.07 -6.88 -3.40
CA THR A 347 -10.30 -5.43 -3.34
C THR A 347 -9.10 -4.70 -3.91
N PRO A 348 -9.24 -3.94 -5.03
CA PRO A 348 -8.13 -3.17 -5.58
C PRO A 348 -7.82 -1.92 -4.75
N TYR A 349 -6.51 -1.62 -4.63
CA TYR A 349 -5.97 -0.43 -4.02
C TYR A 349 -5.20 0.36 -5.08
N ILE A 350 -5.57 1.62 -5.27
CA ILE A 350 -4.94 2.57 -6.18
C ILE A 350 -4.14 3.56 -5.34
N TYR A 351 -2.84 3.67 -5.58
CA TYR A 351 -2.04 4.70 -4.95
C TYR A 351 -2.14 6.03 -5.72
N GLN A 352 -2.22 7.15 -5.01
CA GLN A 352 -2.32 8.49 -5.63
C GLN A 352 -1.34 8.68 -6.79
N GLY A 353 -1.86 9.09 -7.96
CA GLY A 353 -1.10 9.29 -9.18
C GLY A 353 -0.96 8.07 -10.08
N GLU A 354 -1.34 6.88 -9.62
CA GLU A 354 -1.37 5.67 -10.45
C GLU A 354 -2.39 5.82 -11.58
N GLU A 355 -3.54 6.41 -11.29
CA GLU A 355 -4.66 6.63 -12.22
C GLU A 355 -4.34 7.64 -13.35
N ILE A 356 -3.25 8.39 -13.24
CA ILE A 356 -2.74 9.27 -14.30
C ILE A 356 -1.38 8.81 -14.85
N GLY A 357 -0.85 7.70 -14.34
CA GLY A 357 0.42 7.11 -14.74
C GLY A 357 1.63 7.97 -14.35
N MET A 358 1.67 8.49 -13.12
CA MET A 358 2.86 9.15 -12.57
C MET A 358 4.04 8.19 -12.56
N THR A 359 5.22 8.71 -12.87
CA THR A 359 6.46 7.94 -13.01
C THR A 359 7.42 8.19 -11.84
N ASN A 360 8.44 7.36 -11.71
CA ASN A 360 9.58 7.65 -10.85
C ASN A 360 10.21 9.00 -11.23
N ILE A 361 10.81 9.66 -10.24
CA ILE A 361 11.53 10.92 -10.44
C ILE A 361 13.01 10.65 -10.74
N GLU A 362 13.66 11.57 -11.45
CA GLU A 362 15.10 11.52 -11.64
C GLU A 362 15.84 12.01 -10.40
N PHE A 363 16.69 11.14 -9.84
CA PHE A 363 17.63 11.46 -8.77
C PHE A 363 19.05 11.51 -9.35
N ASN A 364 19.78 12.56 -9.04
CA ASN A 364 21.15 12.74 -9.53
C ASN A 364 22.19 12.33 -8.48
N ASP A 365 21.95 12.66 -7.22
CA ASP A 365 22.86 12.38 -6.12
C ASP A 365 22.07 11.98 -4.84
N LEU A 366 22.80 11.59 -3.79
CA LEU A 366 22.22 11.22 -2.49
C LEU A 366 21.41 12.37 -1.86
N ALA A 367 21.83 13.61 -2.04
CA ALA A 367 21.11 14.78 -1.52
C ALA A 367 19.68 14.96 -2.09
N ASP A 368 19.34 14.22 -3.14
CA ASP A 368 18.01 14.23 -3.73
C ASP A 368 17.01 13.32 -2.96
N PHE A 369 17.52 12.40 -2.14
CA PHE A 369 16.70 11.47 -1.34
C PHE A 369 16.43 12.05 0.04
N ALA A 370 15.19 12.01 0.48
CA ALA A 370 14.76 12.51 1.79
C ALA A 370 14.43 11.38 2.78
N ASP A 371 14.20 10.17 2.27
CA ASP A 371 13.76 9.05 3.08
C ASP A 371 14.91 8.41 3.87
N ILE A 372 14.66 8.13 5.17
CA ILE A 372 15.64 7.55 6.09
C ILE A 372 16.18 6.20 5.60
N GLU A 373 15.32 5.38 4.99
CA GLU A 373 15.72 4.08 4.46
C GLU A 373 16.73 4.23 3.31
N SER A 374 16.48 5.18 2.40
CA SER A 374 17.38 5.47 1.27
C SER A 374 18.74 5.96 1.75
N VAL A 375 18.76 6.85 2.74
CA VAL A 375 19.98 7.42 3.32
C VAL A 375 20.79 6.35 4.06
N ASN A 376 20.14 5.51 4.84
CA ASN A 376 20.80 4.42 5.57
C ASN A 376 21.33 3.34 4.64
N ALA A 377 20.53 2.92 3.64
CA ALA A 377 20.97 1.97 2.62
C ALA A 377 22.20 2.47 1.85
N TYR A 378 22.24 3.77 1.50
CA TYR A 378 23.41 4.34 0.86
C TYR A 378 24.66 4.22 1.74
N LYS A 379 24.57 4.62 3.02
CA LYS A 379 25.70 4.57 3.97
C LYS A 379 26.20 3.15 4.19
N GLU A 380 25.31 2.21 4.41
CA GLU A 380 25.63 0.79 4.63
C GLU A 380 26.31 0.17 3.40
N ARG A 381 25.75 0.39 2.21
CA ARG A 381 26.29 -0.15 0.96
C ARG A 381 27.64 0.47 0.60
N MET A 382 27.85 1.75 0.90
CA MET A 382 29.17 2.40 0.79
C MET A 382 30.20 1.79 1.75
N ALA A 383 29.79 1.51 2.99
CA ALA A 383 30.66 0.84 3.97
C ALA A 383 31.04 -0.59 3.53
N ASN A 384 30.16 -1.26 2.79
CA ASN A 384 30.41 -2.58 2.18
C ASN A 384 31.13 -2.48 0.82
N ASN A 385 31.72 -1.34 0.46
CA ASN A 385 32.48 -1.09 -0.77
C ASN A 385 31.70 -1.33 -2.08
N ILE A 386 30.38 -1.20 -2.06
CA ILE A 386 29.57 -1.27 -3.29
C ILE A 386 29.78 0.05 -4.08
N PRO A 387 30.02 -0.02 -5.41
CA PRO A 387 30.26 1.18 -6.21
C PRO A 387 29.08 2.18 -6.14
N LYS A 388 29.37 3.47 -5.94
CA LYS A 388 28.35 4.55 -5.85
C LYS A 388 27.35 4.49 -7.01
N LYS A 389 27.79 4.18 -8.22
CA LYS A 389 26.92 4.06 -9.40
C LYS A 389 25.87 2.98 -9.27
N GLU A 390 26.25 1.83 -8.69
CA GLU A 390 25.32 0.70 -8.46
C GLU A 390 24.33 1.03 -7.34
N ILE A 391 24.80 1.66 -6.25
CA ILE A 391 23.96 2.12 -5.16
C ILE A 391 22.88 3.09 -5.68
N LEU A 392 23.30 4.13 -6.41
CA LEU A 392 22.35 5.09 -6.98
C LEU A 392 21.39 4.46 -7.99
N LYS A 393 21.84 3.45 -8.75
CA LYS A 393 20.95 2.69 -9.65
C LYS A 393 19.86 1.98 -8.85
N SER A 394 20.19 1.31 -7.75
CA SER A 394 19.23 0.62 -6.90
C SER A 394 18.25 1.59 -6.24
N LEU A 395 18.77 2.70 -5.68
CA LEU A 395 17.95 3.74 -5.05
C LEU A 395 16.96 4.36 -6.04
N ARG A 396 17.41 4.73 -7.25
CA ARG A 396 16.52 5.26 -8.30
C ARG A 396 15.39 4.29 -8.66
N ALA A 397 15.68 2.99 -8.65
CA ALA A 397 14.70 1.96 -9.00
C ALA A 397 13.71 1.66 -7.86
N LYS A 398 14.16 1.67 -6.61
CA LYS A 398 13.43 1.05 -5.48
C LYS A 398 13.09 1.98 -4.32
N ALA A 399 13.66 3.21 -4.26
CA ALA A 399 13.45 4.10 -3.13
C ALA A 399 11.98 4.52 -2.97
N ARG A 400 11.53 4.59 -1.71
CA ARG A 400 10.21 5.10 -1.30
C ARG A 400 9.98 6.55 -1.75
N ASP A 401 11.06 7.33 -1.88
CA ASP A 401 11.07 8.70 -2.39
C ASP A 401 10.32 8.87 -3.72
N ASN A 402 10.35 7.86 -4.60
CA ASN A 402 9.64 7.87 -5.88
C ASN A 402 8.11 8.00 -5.71
N ALA A 403 7.55 7.38 -4.68
CA ALA A 403 6.13 7.42 -4.38
C ALA A 403 5.71 8.73 -3.70
N ARG A 404 6.65 9.42 -3.04
CA ARG A 404 6.37 10.56 -2.15
C ARG A 404 6.47 11.91 -2.84
N THR A 405 6.67 11.95 -4.16
CA THR A 405 6.60 13.18 -4.95
C THR A 405 5.18 13.76 -4.94
N PRO A 406 5.05 15.11 -4.92
CA PRO A 406 3.75 15.77 -4.97
C PRO A 406 2.87 15.33 -6.13
N MET A 407 1.57 15.18 -5.87
CA MET A 407 0.54 14.87 -6.87
C MET A 407 0.52 15.94 -7.96
N GLN A 408 0.35 15.51 -9.21
CA GLN A 408 0.39 16.37 -10.38
C GLN A 408 -1.03 16.72 -10.84
N TRP A 409 -1.55 17.88 -10.39
CA TRP A 409 -2.91 18.31 -10.67
C TRP A 409 -3.07 18.98 -12.03
N ASN A 410 -2.14 19.86 -12.38
CA ASN A 410 -2.16 20.64 -13.64
C ASN A 410 -0.75 21.02 -14.10
N SER A 411 -0.66 21.89 -15.12
CA SER A 411 0.62 22.37 -15.68
C SER A 411 1.14 23.65 -15.00
N ASP A 412 0.51 24.16 -13.95
CA ASP A 412 0.94 25.34 -13.21
C ASP A 412 2.21 25.06 -12.40
N VAL A 413 2.81 26.11 -11.84
CA VAL A 413 3.96 26.01 -10.95
C VAL A 413 3.69 24.98 -9.87
N TYR A 414 4.69 24.15 -9.60
CA TYR A 414 4.61 23.04 -8.66
C TYR A 414 3.47 22.04 -8.94
N ALA A 415 3.13 21.88 -10.22
CA ALA A 415 2.09 20.94 -10.66
C ALA A 415 0.67 21.23 -10.12
N GLY A 416 0.40 22.46 -9.68
CA GLY A 416 -0.86 22.81 -9.01
C GLY A 416 -1.06 22.13 -7.65
N PHE A 417 0.00 21.52 -7.11
CA PHE A 417 0.00 20.95 -5.76
C PHE A 417 -0.01 22.05 -4.69
N SER A 418 0.83 23.07 -4.87
CA SER A 418 1.02 24.22 -3.97
C SER A 418 1.32 25.49 -4.76
N LYS A 419 1.17 26.66 -4.14
CA LYS A 419 1.61 27.95 -4.70
C LYS A 419 3.02 28.34 -4.23
N VAL A 420 3.58 27.62 -3.27
CA VAL A 420 4.94 27.77 -2.76
C VAL A 420 5.76 26.52 -3.02
N LYS A 421 7.08 26.57 -2.75
CA LYS A 421 7.96 25.42 -2.92
C LYS A 421 7.50 24.25 -2.05
N PRO A 422 7.16 23.08 -2.65
CA PRO A 422 6.74 21.91 -1.88
C PRO A 422 7.85 21.35 -1.00
N TRP A 423 7.46 20.64 0.06
CA TRP A 423 8.35 19.94 0.99
C TRP A 423 9.29 18.97 0.28
N TYR A 424 8.81 18.38 -0.83
CA TYR A 424 9.58 17.47 -1.67
C TYR A 424 9.52 17.87 -3.15
N ARG A 425 10.43 17.33 -3.95
CA ARG A 425 10.61 17.68 -5.37
C ARG A 425 9.40 17.25 -6.21
N VAL A 426 8.91 18.13 -7.05
CA VAL A 426 7.92 17.81 -8.09
C VAL A 426 8.64 17.16 -9.27
N ASN A 427 8.07 16.08 -9.82
CA ASN A 427 8.58 15.47 -11.04
C ASN A 427 8.39 16.42 -12.23
N ARG A 428 9.45 16.74 -12.94
CA ARG A 428 9.45 17.72 -14.05
C ARG A 428 8.49 17.40 -15.18
N ASN A 429 8.06 16.13 -15.30
CA ASN A 429 7.13 15.71 -16.33
C ASN A 429 5.66 16.13 -16.06
N TYR A 430 5.39 16.82 -14.96
CA TYR A 430 4.05 17.32 -14.60
C TYR A 430 3.41 18.18 -15.68
N VAL A 431 4.21 18.87 -16.48
CA VAL A 431 3.71 19.65 -17.63
C VAL A 431 2.97 18.78 -18.66
N ASN A 432 3.26 17.49 -18.71
CA ASN A 432 2.66 16.52 -19.64
C ASN A 432 1.81 15.45 -18.95
N ILE A 433 2.12 15.10 -17.70
CA ILE A 433 1.45 14.06 -16.90
C ILE A 433 0.79 14.76 -15.73
N ASN A 434 -0.51 15.00 -15.80
CA ASN A 434 -1.28 15.61 -14.73
C ASN A 434 -2.77 15.31 -14.87
N VAL A 435 -3.51 15.59 -13.80
CA VAL A 435 -4.96 15.32 -13.71
C VAL A 435 -5.75 16.11 -14.75
N GLU A 436 -5.44 17.39 -14.96
CA GLU A 436 -6.16 18.23 -15.93
C GLU A 436 -6.11 17.63 -17.34
N LYS A 437 -4.93 17.24 -17.81
CA LYS A 437 -4.75 16.57 -19.11
C LYS A 437 -5.41 15.20 -19.16
N ALA A 438 -5.32 14.43 -18.06
CA ALA A 438 -5.97 13.13 -17.98
C ALA A 438 -7.50 13.24 -18.08
N LEU A 439 -8.09 14.25 -17.48
CA LEU A 439 -9.54 14.52 -17.56
C LEU A 439 -9.98 15.05 -18.93
N ALA A 440 -9.12 15.73 -19.65
CA ALA A 440 -9.40 16.24 -20.99
C ALA A 440 -9.40 15.14 -22.07
N ASP A 441 -8.62 14.09 -21.89
CA ASP A 441 -8.52 12.96 -22.83
C ASP A 441 -9.37 11.77 -22.38
N LYS A 442 -10.46 11.49 -23.11
CA LYS A 442 -11.35 10.33 -22.85
C LYS A 442 -10.67 8.98 -23.02
N ASN A 443 -9.52 8.92 -23.67
CA ASN A 443 -8.70 7.73 -23.80
C ASN A 443 -7.54 7.67 -22.77
N SER A 444 -7.54 8.55 -21.76
CA SER A 444 -6.49 8.55 -20.73
C SER A 444 -6.52 7.32 -19.83
N ILE A 445 -5.49 7.19 -19.01
CA ILE A 445 -5.39 6.14 -17.97
C ILE A 445 -6.52 6.32 -16.96
N PHE A 446 -6.87 7.57 -16.59
CA PHE A 446 -7.97 7.88 -15.66
C PHE A 446 -9.30 7.23 -16.07
N TYR A 447 -9.70 7.36 -17.33
CA TYR A 447 -10.96 6.77 -17.81
C TYR A 447 -10.89 5.24 -17.94
N CYS A 448 -9.70 4.66 -18.08
CA CYS A 448 -9.51 3.21 -17.98
C CYS A 448 -9.82 2.73 -16.55
N TYR A 449 -9.22 3.37 -15.53
CA TYR A 449 -9.52 3.07 -14.12
C TYR A 449 -10.99 3.29 -13.79
N GLN A 450 -11.57 4.43 -14.19
CA GLN A 450 -12.99 4.72 -13.98
C GLN A 450 -13.89 3.60 -14.56
N LYS A 451 -13.57 3.12 -15.77
CA LYS A 451 -14.33 2.03 -16.40
C LYS A 451 -14.16 0.72 -15.65
N LEU A 452 -12.96 0.36 -15.21
CA LEU A 452 -12.68 -0.85 -14.42
C LEU A 452 -13.41 -0.83 -13.06
N ILE A 453 -13.41 0.32 -12.38
CA ILE A 453 -14.13 0.53 -11.12
C ILE A 453 -15.65 0.34 -11.33
N LYS A 454 -16.20 0.95 -12.39
CA LYS A 454 -17.60 0.78 -12.75
C LYS A 454 -17.94 -0.67 -13.07
N MET A 455 -17.12 -1.34 -13.90
CA MET A 455 -17.31 -2.75 -14.25
C MET A 455 -17.36 -3.63 -13.00
N ARG A 456 -16.49 -3.38 -12.01
CA ARG A 456 -16.47 -4.13 -10.76
C ARG A 456 -17.77 -4.00 -9.96
N LYS A 457 -18.34 -2.80 -9.90
CA LYS A 457 -19.61 -2.54 -9.20
C LYS A 457 -20.80 -3.23 -9.86
N GLU A 458 -20.80 -3.27 -11.18
CA GLU A 458 -21.93 -3.73 -12.00
C GLU A 458 -21.88 -5.23 -12.32
N ASN A 459 -20.73 -5.88 -12.22
CA ASN A 459 -20.55 -7.26 -12.68
C ASN A 459 -20.11 -8.22 -11.57
N PRO A 460 -21.00 -9.09 -11.08
CA PRO A 460 -20.70 -10.05 -10.03
C PRO A 460 -19.51 -10.98 -10.34
N ILE A 461 -19.24 -11.24 -11.61
CA ILE A 461 -18.11 -12.08 -12.04
C ILE A 461 -16.76 -11.53 -11.59
N MET A 462 -16.60 -10.20 -11.46
CA MET A 462 -15.36 -9.60 -10.97
C MET A 462 -15.16 -9.84 -9.45
N ILE A 463 -16.23 -10.17 -8.74
CA ILE A 463 -16.22 -10.41 -7.30
C ILE A 463 -16.17 -11.91 -7.01
N TYR A 464 -17.07 -12.69 -7.64
CA TYR A 464 -17.28 -14.11 -7.34
C TYR A 464 -16.68 -15.06 -8.35
N GLY A 465 -16.27 -14.57 -9.54
CA GLY A 465 -15.75 -15.43 -10.60
C GLY A 465 -14.53 -16.22 -10.13
N GLU A 466 -14.50 -17.50 -10.47
CA GLU A 466 -13.35 -18.37 -10.25
C GLU A 466 -12.22 -18.02 -11.22
N TYR A 467 -11.01 -18.04 -10.73
CA TYR A 467 -9.80 -17.76 -11.49
C TYR A 467 -9.19 -19.04 -12.05
N ASP A 468 -8.78 -19.02 -13.33
CA ASP A 468 -7.91 -20.05 -13.87
C ASP A 468 -6.87 -19.46 -14.82
N LEU A 469 -5.60 -19.90 -14.65
CA LEU A 469 -4.48 -19.43 -15.44
C LEU A 469 -4.46 -20.11 -16.81
N LEU A 470 -4.27 -19.31 -17.85
CA LEU A 470 -4.00 -19.77 -19.21
C LEU A 470 -2.58 -19.36 -19.63
N LEU A 471 -2.03 -20.02 -20.64
CA LEU A 471 -0.69 -19.71 -21.18
C LEU A 471 0.37 -19.62 -20.06
N ALA A 472 0.37 -20.60 -19.16
CA ALA A 472 1.20 -20.59 -17.94
C ALA A 472 2.69 -20.39 -18.24
N GLU A 473 3.21 -21.04 -19.28
CA GLU A 473 4.62 -21.04 -19.68
C GLU A 473 4.99 -19.91 -20.66
N ASP A 474 4.01 -19.10 -21.10
CA ASP A 474 4.31 -17.97 -21.98
C ASP A 474 5.06 -16.87 -21.23
N LYS A 475 6.19 -16.43 -21.77
CA LYS A 475 7.07 -15.44 -21.12
C LYS A 475 6.65 -13.99 -21.36
N ASN A 476 5.65 -13.74 -22.20
CA ASN A 476 5.26 -12.41 -22.64
C ASN A 476 3.81 -12.09 -22.30
N ILE A 477 2.94 -13.10 -22.29
CA ILE A 477 1.50 -12.97 -22.12
C ILE A 477 1.10 -13.45 -20.72
N PHE A 478 0.38 -12.60 -19.98
CA PHE A 478 -0.37 -13.02 -18.81
C PHE A 478 -1.84 -13.16 -19.20
N ALA A 479 -2.34 -14.39 -19.23
CA ALA A 479 -3.73 -14.67 -19.55
C ALA A 479 -4.40 -15.51 -18.45
N TYR A 480 -5.63 -15.15 -18.11
CA TYR A 480 -6.43 -15.90 -17.13
C TYR A 480 -7.91 -15.71 -17.38
N THR A 481 -8.72 -16.62 -16.85
CA THR A 481 -10.17 -16.52 -16.90
C THR A 481 -10.77 -16.17 -15.55
N ARG A 482 -11.95 -15.57 -15.60
CA ARG A 482 -12.90 -15.46 -14.51
C ARG A 482 -14.19 -16.13 -14.94
N LYS A 483 -14.66 -17.10 -14.15
CA LYS A 483 -15.91 -17.84 -14.48
C LYS A 483 -16.91 -17.67 -13.35
N TYR A 484 -18.12 -17.24 -13.68
CA TYR A 484 -19.22 -17.12 -12.75
C TYR A 484 -20.53 -17.53 -13.41
N LYS A 485 -21.18 -18.60 -12.92
CA LYS A 485 -22.35 -19.24 -13.56
C LYS A 485 -22.02 -19.64 -15.01
N ASP A 486 -22.81 -19.19 -15.96
CA ASP A 486 -22.64 -19.49 -17.39
C ASP A 486 -21.77 -18.47 -18.13
N GLU A 487 -21.25 -17.50 -17.41
CA GLU A 487 -20.41 -16.44 -17.98
C GLU A 487 -18.93 -16.68 -17.71
N THR A 488 -18.10 -16.51 -18.74
CA THR A 488 -16.64 -16.57 -18.64
C THR A 488 -16.05 -15.29 -19.23
N TRP A 489 -15.24 -14.61 -18.44
CA TRP A 489 -14.39 -13.51 -18.91
C TRP A 489 -12.97 -14.01 -19.10
N LEU A 490 -12.35 -13.62 -20.20
CA LEU A 490 -10.96 -13.86 -20.51
C LEU A 490 -10.19 -12.55 -20.44
N ILE A 491 -9.16 -12.51 -19.62
CA ILE A 491 -8.23 -11.40 -19.51
C ILE A 491 -6.92 -11.81 -20.18
N VAL A 492 -6.46 -11.06 -21.19
CA VAL A 492 -5.20 -11.32 -21.90
C VAL A 492 -4.39 -10.03 -21.92
N CYS A 493 -3.14 -10.10 -21.48
CA CYS A 493 -2.24 -8.96 -21.38
C CYS A 493 -0.87 -9.30 -21.94
N ASN A 494 -0.42 -8.56 -22.94
CA ASN A 494 0.98 -8.54 -23.35
C ASN A 494 1.76 -7.66 -22.35
N PHE A 495 2.75 -8.24 -21.69
CA PHE A 495 3.47 -7.58 -20.59
C PHE A 495 4.70 -6.79 -21.06
N TYR A 496 5.00 -6.79 -22.36
CA TYR A 496 6.22 -6.19 -22.90
C TYR A 496 5.97 -5.35 -24.16
N ASP A 497 7.02 -4.66 -24.61
CA ASP A 497 7.07 -3.69 -25.70
C ASP A 497 7.24 -4.29 -27.10
N LYS A 498 6.84 -5.54 -27.28
CA LYS A 498 6.86 -6.25 -28.59
C LYS A 498 5.52 -6.84 -28.90
N GLU A 499 5.26 -7.02 -30.19
CA GLU A 499 4.09 -7.76 -30.65
C GLU A 499 4.24 -9.25 -30.34
N VAL A 500 3.12 -9.89 -29.98
CA VAL A 500 3.08 -11.32 -29.64
C VAL A 500 1.82 -11.95 -30.15
N ASP A 501 1.94 -13.16 -30.66
CA ASP A 501 0.82 -13.98 -31.11
C ASP A 501 0.42 -14.97 -30.02
N PHE A 502 -0.86 -15.33 -30.00
CA PHE A 502 -1.40 -16.41 -29.17
C PHE A 502 -2.52 -17.14 -29.87
N ASN A 503 -2.83 -18.33 -29.40
CA ASN A 503 -3.94 -19.12 -29.93
C ASN A 503 -4.78 -19.65 -28.77
N LEU A 504 -6.04 -19.26 -28.76
CA LEU A 504 -7.06 -19.79 -27.85
C LEU A 504 -8.33 -20.07 -28.66
N GLU A 505 -9.05 -21.12 -28.31
CA GLU A 505 -10.29 -21.49 -29.01
C GLU A 505 -11.37 -20.40 -28.81
N GLY A 506 -12.21 -20.23 -29.85
CA GLY A 506 -13.42 -19.42 -29.78
C GLY A 506 -13.23 -17.95 -30.11
N THR A 507 -14.22 -17.17 -29.73
CA THR A 507 -14.30 -15.72 -29.98
C THR A 507 -14.52 -14.93 -28.69
N GLY A 508 -14.17 -13.64 -28.69
CA GLY A 508 -14.35 -12.76 -27.57
C GLY A 508 -15.11 -11.47 -27.91
N LYS A 509 -16.19 -11.18 -27.19
CA LYS A 509 -16.78 -9.85 -27.19
C LYS A 509 -15.96 -8.94 -26.27
N ILE A 510 -15.40 -7.86 -26.81
CA ILE A 510 -14.56 -6.92 -26.06
C ILE A 510 -15.39 -6.16 -25.03
N LEU A 511 -15.02 -6.25 -23.76
CA LEU A 511 -15.59 -5.48 -22.66
C LEU A 511 -14.75 -4.22 -22.38
N ILE A 512 -13.43 -4.37 -22.35
CA ILE A 512 -12.47 -3.27 -22.27
C ILE A 512 -11.19 -3.65 -22.99
N SER A 513 -10.59 -2.71 -23.70
CA SER A 513 -9.25 -2.81 -24.28
C SER A 513 -8.53 -1.46 -24.09
N ASN A 514 -7.22 -1.49 -23.96
CA ASN A 514 -6.38 -0.29 -23.95
C ASN A 514 -5.97 0.18 -25.35
N TYR A 515 -6.37 -0.55 -26.38
CA TYR A 515 -6.20 -0.20 -27.80
C TYR A 515 -7.54 -0.14 -28.53
N LYS A 516 -7.57 0.55 -29.66
CA LYS A 516 -8.66 0.48 -30.64
C LYS A 516 -8.41 -0.71 -31.56
N ASP A 517 -9.45 -1.18 -32.23
CA ASP A 517 -9.38 -2.23 -33.27
C ASP A 517 -8.71 -3.54 -32.77
N THR A 518 -8.96 -3.91 -31.52
CA THR A 518 -8.55 -5.18 -30.94
C THR A 518 -9.30 -6.34 -31.61
N ILE A 519 -8.60 -7.43 -31.85
CA ILE A 519 -9.17 -8.62 -32.50
C ILE A 519 -10.18 -9.33 -31.61
N THR A 520 -11.11 -10.07 -32.27
CA THR A 520 -12.16 -10.85 -31.58
C THR A 520 -12.06 -12.35 -31.88
N ASP A 521 -11.37 -12.75 -32.94
CA ASP A 521 -11.04 -14.15 -33.25
C ASP A 521 -9.79 -14.56 -32.47
N LEU A 522 -9.98 -15.34 -31.41
CA LEU A 522 -8.90 -15.72 -30.51
C LEU A 522 -8.04 -16.88 -31.05
N THR A 523 -8.48 -17.54 -32.14
CA THR A 523 -7.67 -18.58 -32.82
C THR A 523 -6.49 -17.98 -33.61
N LYS A 524 -6.54 -16.66 -33.85
CA LYS A 524 -5.51 -15.88 -34.54
C LYS A 524 -5.11 -14.68 -33.65
N GLY A 525 -4.97 -14.95 -32.37
CA GLY A 525 -4.68 -13.93 -31.37
C GLY A 525 -3.39 -13.20 -31.69
N HIS A 526 -3.45 -11.85 -31.66
CA HIS A 526 -2.30 -10.96 -31.85
C HIS A 526 -2.43 -9.77 -30.89
N LEU A 527 -1.38 -9.47 -30.14
CA LEU A 527 -1.32 -8.35 -29.21
C LEU A 527 -0.15 -7.44 -29.56
N ARG A 528 -0.44 -6.16 -29.61
CA ARG A 528 0.55 -5.08 -29.75
C ARG A 528 1.31 -4.87 -28.44
N PRO A 529 2.37 -4.03 -28.43
CA PRO A 529 3.09 -3.70 -27.19
C PRO A 529 2.17 -3.25 -26.06
N TYR A 530 2.25 -3.95 -24.92
CA TYR A 530 1.43 -3.69 -23.73
C TYR A 530 -0.10 -3.73 -23.99
N GLU A 531 -0.58 -4.41 -25.00
CA GLU A 531 -2.02 -4.55 -25.22
C GLU A 531 -2.65 -5.46 -24.17
N ALA A 532 -3.78 -5.00 -23.62
CA ALA A 532 -4.55 -5.72 -22.63
C ALA A 532 -6.04 -5.62 -22.91
N VAL A 533 -6.73 -6.75 -22.78
CA VAL A 533 -8.14 -6.89 -23.12
C VAL A 533 -8.86 -7.75 -22.10
N ILE A 534 -10.07 -7.35 -21.73
CA ILE A 534 -11.06 -8.24 -21.10
C ILE A 534 -12.13 -8.56 -22.14
N TYR A 535 -12.29 -9.84 -22.41
CA TYR A 535 -13.34 -10.38 -23.27
C TYR A 535 -14.42 -11.09 -22.45
N GLN A 536 -15.67 -10.96 -22.87
CA GLN A 536 -16.67 -11.98 -22.62
C GLN A 536 -16.43 -13.11 -23.61
N TRP A 537 -15.99 -14.25 -23.09
CA TRP A 537 -15.45 -15.34 -23.92
C TRP A 537 -16.52 -16.36 -24.29
N GLN A 538 -16.54 -16.74 -25.57
CA GLN A 538 -17.39 -17.76 -26.15
C GLN A 538 -16.49 -18.82 -26.80
N LYS A 539 -16.42 -19.99 -26.17
CA LYS A 539 -15.73 -21.15 -26.73
C LYS A 539 -16.55 -21.81 -27.84
#